data_1bf861822dd7e4b46331002898aaa3e2
#
_entry.id   1bf861822dd7e4b46331002898aaa3e2
#
_cell.length_a   1.000
_cell.length_b   1.000
_cell.length_c   1.000
_cell.angle_alpha   90.00
_cell.angle_beta   90.00
_cell.angle_gamma   90.00
#
_symmetry.space_group_name_H-M   'P 1'
#
loop_
_entity.id
_entity.type
_entity.pdbx_description
1 polymer ?
#
loop_
_entity_poly.entity_id
_entity_poly.type
_entity_poly.pdbx_seq_one_letter_code
_entity_poly.pdbx_strand_id
1 'polypeptide(L)'
;MQIEQLRYFCMIVEQKTFSEAAFLLHISQSSLSKQVMKLEQELDTVLFNRSRRQVSLTKEGQQVYEDALRLLAEYDTLCANLKHMKQQACEKLRIAMLPVFSQYSLGHSIQGF
;
A
#
# COMPACT_ATOMS: atom_id res chain seq x y z
N MET A 1 -6.90 -3.02 -8.69
CA MET A 1 -5.89 -3.34 -7.64
C MET A 1 -5.96 -2.28 -6.57
N GLN A 2 -5.96 -2.70 -5.32
CA GLN A 2 -6.06 -1.78 -4.20
C GLN A 2 -4.80 -1.84 -3.36
N ILE A 3 -4.50 -0.74 -2.70
CA ILE A 3 -3.33 -0.65 -1.83
C ILE A 3 -3.36 -1.72 -0.73
N GLU A 4 -4.53 -2.01 -0.19
CA GLU A 4 -4.65 -3.02 0.84
C GLU A 4 -4.25 -4.40 0.34
N GLN A 5 -4.58 -4.71 -0.91
CA GLN A 5 -4.19 -5.99 -1.50
C GLN A 5 -2.67 -6.11 -1.58
N LEU A 6 -1.99 -5.01 -1.88
CA LEU A 6 -0.53 -5.01 -1.90
C LEU A 6 0.04 -5.19 -0.50
N ARG A 7 -0.58 -4.58 0.52
CA ARG A 7 -0.14 -4.78 1.89
C ARG A 7 -0.33 -6.22 2.35
N TYR A 8 -1.46 -6.82 1.98
CA TYR A 8 -1.72 -8.22 2.32
C TYR A 8 -0.68 -9.12 1.67
N PHE A 9 -0.41 -8.87 0.40
CA PHE A 9 0.58 -9.63 -0.34
C PHE A 9 1.96 -9.56 0.33
N CYS A 10 2.40 -8.36 0.67
CA CYS A 10 3.70 -8.17 1.31
C CYS A 10 3.75 -8.83 2.70
N MET A 11 2.66 -8.77 3.45
CA MET A 11 2.61 -9.41 4.75
C MET A 11 2.78 -10.92 4.63
N ILE A 12 2.13 -11.53 3.64
CA ILE A 12 2.27 -12.98 3.42
C ILE A 12 3.69 -13.34 3.08
N VAL A 13 4.35 -12.53 2.25
CA VAL A 13 5.74 -12.77 1.89
C VAL A 13 6.62 -12.72 3.14
N GLU A 14 6.39 -11.75 4.01
CA GLU A 14 7.20 -11.58 5.21
C GLU A 14 6.98 -12.70 6.22
N GLN A 15 5.73 -13.12 6.40
CA GLN A 15 5.39 -14.15 7.37
C GLN A 15 5.56 -15.57 6.84
N LYS A 16 5.61 -15.71 5.52
CA LYS A 16 5.80 -16.98 4.81
C LYS A 16 4.64 -17.95 4.92
N THR A 17 3.58 -17.60 5.64
CA THR A 17 2.36 -18.41 5.69
C THR A 17 1.16 -17.50 5.65
N PHE A 18 0.06 -17.99 5.06
CA PHE A 18 -1.20 -17.26 5.06
C PHE A 18 -1.78 -17.16 6.47
N SER A 19 -1.57 -18.20 7.26
CA SER A 19 -2.10 -18.28 8.61
C SER A 19 -1.56 -17.16 9.50
N GLU A 20 -0.24 -17.01 9.50
CA GLU A 20 0.41 -15.98 10.31
C GLU A 20 0.03 -14.58 9.83
N ALA A 21 0.02 -14.39 8.50
CA ALA A 21 -0.32 -13.09 7.94
C ALA A 21 -1.76 -12.72 8.28
N ALA A 22 -2.69 -13.66 8.16
CA ALA A 22 -4.09 -13.40 8.48
C ALA A 22 -4.25 -13.04 9.96
N PHE A 23 -3.53 -13.72 10.82
CA PHE A 23 -3.57 -13.42 12.25
C PHE A 23 -3.13 -11.99 12.53
N LEU A 24 -2.01 -11.58 11.95
CA LEU A 24 -1.49 -10.23 12.14
C LEU A 24 -2.36 -9.16 11.53
N LEU A 25 -3.04 -9.50 10.44
CA LEU A 25 -3.92 -8.55 9.76
C LEU A 25 -5.33 -8.51 10.36
N HIS A 26 -5.61 -9.39 11.32
CA HIS A 26 -6.91 -9.48 11.99
C HIS A 26 -8.05 -9.82 11.02
N ILE A 27 -7.77 -10.70 10.06
CA ILE A 27 -8.78 -11.18 9.13
C ILE A 27 -8.70 -12.70 9.06
N SER A 28 -9.73 -13.31 8.47
CA SER A 28 -9.72 -14.76 8.31
C SER A 28 -8.75 -15.15 7.20
N GLN A 29 -8.22 -16.35 7.30
CA GLN A 29 -7.33 -16.88 6.28
C GLN A 29 -8.02 -16.98 4.93
N SER A 30 -9.32 -17.34 4.93
CA SER A 30 -10.06 -17.44 3.68
C SER A 30 -10.26 -16.06 3.04
N SER A 31 -10.50 -15.02 3.84
CA SER A 31 -10.60 -13.67 3.32
C SER A 31 -9.28 -13.21 2.71
N LEU A 32 -8.18 -13.48 3.41
CA LEU A 32 -6.86 -13.12 2.90
C LEU A 32 -6.57 -13.84 1.58
N SER A 33 -6.87 -15.11 1.52
CA SER A 33 -6.66 -15.90 0.29
C SER A 33 -7.47 -15.33 -0.87
N LYS A 34 -8.71 -14.93 -0.61
CA LYS A 34 -9.55 -14.34 -1.65
C LYS A 34 -8.97 -13.02 -2.17
N GLN A 35 -8.46 -12.20 -1.28
CA GLN A 35 -7.87 -10.93 -1.69
C GLN A 35 -6.64 -11.14 -2.56
N VAL A 36 -5.82 -12.12 -2.22
CA VAL A 36 -4.65 -12.44 -3.01
C VAL A 36 -5.03 -13.00 -4.36
N MET A 37 -6.06 -13.86 -4.40
CA MET A 37 -6.53 -14.40 -5.67
C MET A 37 -7.06 -13.31 -6.58
N LYS A 38 -7.75 -12.33 -6.02
CA LYS A 38 -8.21 -11.19 -6.82
C LYS A 38 -7.04 -10.42 -7.40
N LEU A 39 -6.01 -10.20 -6.59
CA LEU A 39 -4.81 -9.52 -7.06
C LEU A 39 -4.15 -10.29 -8.19
N GLU A 40 -4.02 -11.60 -8.03
CA GLU A 40 -3.45 -12.44 -9.07
C GLU A 40 -4.26 -12.39 -10.35
N GLN A 41 -5.57 -12.38 -10.23
CA GLN A 41 -6.46 -12.29 -11.39
C GLN A 41 -6.33 -10.95 -12.11
N GLU A 42 -6.27 -9.87 -11.35
CA GLU A 42 -6.11 -8.55 -11.95
C GLU A 42 -4.79 -8.40 -12.68
N LEU A 43 -3.74 -8.96 -12.13
CA LEU A 43 -2.42 -8.91 -12.75
C LEU A 43 -2.23 -10.01 -13.79
N ASP A 44 -3.18 -10.94 -13.87
CA ASP A 44 -3.11 -12.09 -14.76
C ASP A 44 -1.80 -12.84 -14.55
N THR A 45 -1.44 -13.07 -13.30
CA THR A 45 -0.14 -13.61 -12.94
C THR A 45 -0.26 -14.36 -11.61
N VAL A 46 0.39 -15.52 -11.53
CA VAL A 46 0.47 -16.26 -10.27
C VAL A 46 1.64 -15.72 -9.47
N LEU A 47 1.37 -15.30 -8.26
CA LEU A 47 2.39 -14.67 -7.41
C LEU A 47 3.03 -15.63 -6.43
N PHE A 48 2.29 -16.65 -5.97
CA PHE A 48 2.77 -17.58 -4.96
C PHE A 48 2.77 -19.02 -5.47
N ASN A 49 3.78 -19.76 -5.07
CA ASN A 49 3.79 -21.22 -5.13
C ASN A 49 3.16 -21.74 -3.86
N ARG A 50 2.05 -22.47 -3.98
CA ARG A 50 1.31 -22.94 -2.82
C ARG A 50 1.42 -24.45 -2.61
N SER A 51 2.41 -25.06 -3.21
CA SER A 51 2.56 -26.52 -3.14
C SER A 51 3.14 -26.99 -1.82
N ARG A 52 3.61 -26.08 -0.97
CA ARG A 52 4.21 -26.43 0.30
C ARG A 52 3.51 -25.72 1.44
N ARG A 53 3.79 -26.16 2.66
CA ARG A 53 3.23 -25.54 3.85
C ARG A 53 3.55 -24.05 3.91
N GLN A 54 4.79 -23.69 3.62
CA GLN A 54 5.19 -22.30 3.52
C GLN A 54 5.07 -21.86 2.07
N VAL A 55 4.55 -20.65 1.87
CA VAL A 55 4.45 -20.13 0.52
C VAL A 55 5.80 -19.56 0.09
N SER A 56 6.07 -19.65 -1.19
CA SER A 56 7.24 -19.02 -1.78
C SER A 56 6.76 -18.22 -2.98
N LEU A 57 7.57 -17.26 -3.38
CA LEU A 57 7.20 -16.40 -4.52
C LEU A 57 7.56 -17.07 -5.83
N THR A 58 6.70 -16.87 -6.82
CA THR A 58 7.07 -17.17 -8.20
C THR A 58 8.06 -16.10 -8.64
N LYS A 59 8.63 -16.26 -9.82
CA LYS A 59 9.50 -15.25 -10.40
C LYS A 59 8.77 -13.92 -10.55
N GLU A 60 7.55 -13.99 -11.04
CA GLU A 60 6.69 -12.81 -11.19
C GLU A 60 6.34 -12.22 -9.83
N GLY A 61 6.09 -13.11 -8.86
CA GLY A 61 5.78 -12.66 -7.51
C GLY A 61 6.92 -11.88 -6.89
N GLN A 62 8.16 -12.30 -7.15
CA GLN A 62 9.33 -11.58 -6.64
C GLN A 62 9.39 -10.16 -7.21
N GLN A 63 9.12 -10.02 -8.50
CA GLN A 63 9.12 -8.70 -9.13
C GLN A 63 8.00 -7.84 -8.57
N VAL A 64 6.80 -8.40 -8.41
CA VAL A 64 5.68 -7.66 -7.85
C VAL A 64 5.97 -7.25 -6.41
N TYR A 65 6.62 -8.12 -5.66
CA TYR A 65 6.96 -7.80 -4.27
C TYR A 65 7.88 -6.59 -4.19
N GLU A 66 8.92 -6.56 -5.01
CA GLU A 66 9.85 -5.43 -5.03
C GLU A 66 9.15 -4.13 -5.41
N ASP A 67 8.30 -4.20 -6.43
CA ASP A 67 7.55 -3.03 -6.86
C ASP A 67 6.52 -2.61 -5.81
N ALA A 68 5.88 -3.57 -5.16
CA ALA A 68 4.89 -3.28 -4.13
C ALA A 68 5.50 -2.57 -2.94
N LEU A 69 6.71 -2.96 -2.54
CA LEU A 69 7.39 -2.29 -1.44
C LEU A 69 7.62 -0.81 -1.76
N ARG A 70 8.02 -0.51 -2.99
CA ARG A 70 8.21 0.87 -3.41
C ARG A 70 6.90 1.64 -3.45
N LEU A 71 5.86 1.02 -4.01
CA LEU A 71 4.55 1.66 -4.09
C LEU A 71 3.99 1.96 -2.71
N LEU A 72 4.12 1.02 -1.78
CA LEU A 72 3.63 1.21 -0.43
C LEU A 72 4.41 2.30 0.30
N ALA A 73 5.71 2.35 0.09
CA ALA A 73 6.53 3.39 0.70
C ALA A 73 6.12 4.77 0.16
N GLU A 74 5.90 4.87 -1.14
CA GLU A 74 5.46 6.13 -1.73
C GLU A 74 4.07 6.52 -1.27
N TYR A 75 3.19 5.55 -1.16
CA TYR A 75 1.85 5.80 -0.67
C TYR A 75 1.89 6.35 0.77
N ASP A 76 2.68 5.73 1.62
CA ASP A 76 2.81 6.17 3.00
C ASP A 76 3.44 7.56 3.08
N THR A 77 4.40 7.85 2.21
CA THR A 77 5.01 9.16 2.14
C THR A 77 4.00 10.21 1.71
N LEU A 78 3.18 9.88 0.72
CA LEU A 78 2.13 10.78 0.27
C LEU A 78 1.18 11.13 1.42
N CYS A 79 0.73 10.12 2.16
CA CYS A 79 -0.16 10.33 3.28
C CYS A 79 0.49 11.18 4.38
N ALA A 80 1.76 10.91 4.66
CA ALA A 80 2.49 11.67 5.67
C ALA A 80 2.65 13.13 5.24
N ASN A 81 2.96 13.36 3.98
CA ASN A 81 3.12 14.71 3.46
C ASN A 81 1.81 15.49 3.52
N LEU A 82 0.70 14.85 3.16
CA LEU A 82 -0.59 15.51 3.24
C LEU A 82 -0.97 15.85 4.67
N LYS A 83 -0.69 14.93 5.58
CA LYS A 83 -0.96 15.15 6.98
C LYS A 83 -0.15 16.33 7.51
N HIS A 84 1.11 16.40 7.14
CA HIS A 84 2.00 17.49 7.53
C HIS A 84 1.50 18.83 6.97
N MET A 85 1.10 18.84 5.72
CA MET A 85 0.56 20.06 5.10
C MET A 85 -0.71 20.54 5.78
N LYS A 86 -1.58 19.62 6.16
CA LYS A 86 -2.80 19.99 6.87
C LYS A 86 -2.50 20.60 8.21
N GLN A 87 -1.52 20.08 8.92
CA GLN A 87 -1.12 20.67 10.20
C GLN A 87 -0.56 22.07 10.01
N GLN A 88 0.28 22.26 9.03
CA GLN A 88 0.83 23.57 8.73
C GLN A 88 -0.25 24.56 8.31
N ALA A 89 -1.19 24.10 7.49
CA ALA A 89 -2.29 24.96 7.06
C ALA A 89 -3.14 25.40 8.24
N CYS A 90 -3.40 24.51 9.17
CA CYS A 90 -4.15 24.85 10.36
C CYS A 90 -3.44 25.91 11.19
N GLU A 91 -2.14 25.76 11.35
CA GLU A 91 -1.37 26.74 12.09
C GLU A 91 -1.37 28.10 11.42
N LYS A 92 -1.22 28.10 10.10
CA LYS A 92 -1.23 29.34 9.34
C LYS A 92 -2.59 30.03 9.42
N LEU A 93 -3.65 29.27 9.37
CA LEU A 93 -4.98 29.83 9.47
C LEU A 93 -5.21 30.47 10.81
N ARG A 94 -4.68 29.88 11.87
CA ARG A 94 -4.81 30.43 13.18
C ARG A 94 -4.09 31.78 13.31
N ILE A 95 -2.97 31.89 12.64
CA ILE A 95 -2.16 33.08 12.71
C ILE A 95 -2.58 34.16 11.74
N ALA A 96 -2.71 33.76 10.48
CA ALA A 96 -2.91 34.71 9.40
C ALA A 96 -4.29 34.73 8.79
N MET A 97 -5.04 33.69 8.96
CA MET A 97 -6.38 33.62 8.39
C MET A 97 -6.40 33.71 6.88
N LEU A 98 -5.35 33.24 6.26
CA LEU A 98 -5.25 33.35 4.81
C LEU A 98 -5.29 32.01 4.13
N PRO A 99 -6.24 31.79 3.28
CA PRO A 99 -6.34 30.53 2.56
C PRO A 99 -5.71 30.56 1.19
N VAL A 100 -4.67 31.30 1.03
CA VAL A 100 -4.10 31.41 -0.29
C VAL A 100 -3.33 30.20 -0.77
N PHE A 101 -3.00 29.32 0.13
CA PHE A 101 -2.25 28.15 -0.26
C PHE A 101 -2.97 27.27 -1.23
N SER A 102 -4.26 27.42 -1.36
CA SER A 102 -4.99 26.56 -2.26
C SER A 102 -4.64 26.79 -3.69
N GLN A 103 -3.98 27.88 -3.98
CA GLN A 103 -3.70 28.18 -5.35
C GLN A 103 -2.58 27.40 -5.94
N TYR A 104 -1.58 27.08 -5.15
CA TYR A 104 -0.48 26.40 -5.73
C TYR A 104 -0.54 24.93 -5.57
N SER A 105 -1.53 24.46 -4.93
CA SER A 105 -1.65 23.03 -4.82
C SER A 105 -1.71 22.36 -6.15
N LEU A 106 -1.84 23.15 -7.17
CA LEU A 106 -1.88 22.58 -8.44
C LEU A 106 -0.60 22.62 -9.13
N GLY A 107 0.19 23.46 -8.73
CA GLY A 107 1.43 23.54 -9.35
C GLY A 107 2.42 22.58 -8.87
N HIS A 108 2.30 22.41 -8.44
CA HIS A 108 3.01 21.73 -8.05
C HIS A 108 2.83 20.80 -7.73
N SER A 109 2.42 20.66 -7.52
CA SER A 109 2.29 19.79 -7.08
C SER A 109 2.32 18.99 -7.68
N ILE A 110 2.29 19.13 -8.27
CA ILE A 110 2.37 18.40 -8.66
C ILE A 110 3.21 18.04 -9.13
N GLN A 111 3.79 18.44 -8.92
CA GLN A 111 4.49 18.11 -8.91
C GLN A 111 4.64 17.48 -8.55
N GLY A 112 4.21 17.53 -8.45
CA GLY A 112 4.04 16.99 -7.88
C GLY A 112 3.49 16.44 -7.93
N PHE A 113 3.12 16.61 -8.32
CA PHE A 113 2.48 16.26 -8.41
C PHE A 113 2.35 15.96 -8.86
#